data_dccabb61c372e139ac36e9b0581b49d2
#
_entry.id   dccabb61c372e139ac36e9b0581b49d2
#
_cell.length_a   1.000
_cell.length_b   1.000
_cell.length_c   1.000
_cell.angle_alpha   90.00
_cell.angle_beta   90.00
_cell.angle_gamma   90.00
#
_symmetry.space_group_name_H-M   'P 1'
#
loop_
_entity.id
_entity.type
_entity.pdbx_description
1 polymer ?
#
loop_
_entity_poly.entity_id
_entity_poly.type
_entity_poly.pdbx_seq_one_letter_code
_entity_poly.pdbx_strand_id
1 'polypeptide(L)'
;LKTETIVFIFIGSSINKYRSPTETLRKKCVFFSGPPPNPIYFPADFWFSPGMAETLPPLTPGTLYLVATPIGNREDITLRALRVLRECDLVAAEDTRRSGQLLKHFNLSKPLLSYFLFNEARRSEEIIERLRRGEKIALVTDAGSPGISDPGERVVKAALAAGFRVEAVAGPCALVAALTASGLPTGEFHFVGFLPHKSGQRRNQLAALKTVPGTLVFYESPYRVEKLLGELNEVYPERDVVLARELSKKFEEFLRGKPAALLEITRQRSLKGEFVVMVSPA
;
A
#
# COMPACT_ATOMS: atom_id res chain seq x y z
N LEU A 1 -22.39 -29.31 -27.56
CA LEU A 1 -22.56 -29.01 -26.13
C LEU A 1 -21.36 -28.15 -25.73
N LYS A 2 -21.55 -26.85 -25.63
CA LYS A 2 -20.53 -25.89 -25.14
C LYS A 2 -20.55 -25.95 -23.63
N THR A 3 -19.44 -26.35 -23.05
CA THR A 3 -19.21 -26.33 -21.60
C THR A 3 -18.76 -24.91 -21.23
N GLU A 4 -19.63 -24.12 -20.63
CA GLU A 4 -19.25 -22.82 -20.03
C GLU A 4 -18.54 -23.09 -18.70
N THR A 5 -17.27 -22.71 -18.63
CA THR A 5 -16.48 -22.78 -17.41
C THR A 5 -16.76 -21.53 -16.59
N ILE A 6 -17.54 -21.65 -15.51
CA ILE A 6 -17.78 -20.57 -14.57
C ILE A 6 -16.58 -20.52 -13.60
N VAL A 7 -15.78 -19.47 -13.69
CA VAL A 7 -14.69 -19.20 -12.73
C VAL A 7 -15.25 -18.40 -11.56
N PHE A 8 -15.37 -19.03 -10.38
CA PHE A 8 -15.64 -18.31 -9.14
C PHE A 8 -14.34 -17.79 -8.55
N ILE A 9 -14.15 -16.48 -8.58
CA ILE A 9 -13.11 -15.83 -7.81
C ILE A 9 -13.66 -15.61 -6.40
N PHE A 10 -13.20 -16.41 -5.43
CA PHE A 10 -13.44 -16.15 -4.02
C PHE A 10 -12.55 -14.99 -3.56
N ILE A 11 -13.05 -13.78 -3.66
CA ILE A 11 -12.61 -12.68 -2.81
C ILE A 11 -13.36 -12.91 -1.49
N GLY A 12 -12.62 -13.14 -0.40
CA GLY A 12 -13.18 -13.49 0.90
C GLY A 12 -14.36 -12.62 1.28
N SER A 13 -15.54 -13.21 1.30
CA SER A 13 -16.78 -12.51 1.52
C SER A 13 -17.17 -12.56 2.98
N SER A 14 -16.98 -11.44 3.66
CA SER A 14 -17.97 -11.01 4.64
C SER A 14 -19.04 -10.23 3.87
N ILE A 15 -20.06 -10.92 3.36
CA ILE A 15 -21.26 -10.25 2.84
C ILE A 15 -22.06 -9.78 4.04
N ASN A 16 -22.08 -8.50 4.21
CA ASN A 16 -22.64 -7.74 5.27
C ASN A 16 -24.19 -7.76 5.25
N LYS A 17 -24.74 -7.92 6.43
CA LYS A 17 -26.15 -7.74 6.75
C LYS A 17 -26.52 -6.27 6.69
N TYR A 18 -27.17 -5.84 5.62
CA TYR A 18 -28.11 -4.72 5.65
C TYR A 18 -29.31 -5.11 4.78
N ARG A 19 -30.35 -5.66 5.41
CA ARG A 19 -31.71 -5.64 4.91
C ARG A 19 -32.65 -5.42 6.07
N SER A 20 -33.57 -4.46 5.86
CA SER A 20 -34.67 -4.10 6.74
C SER A 20 -35.65 -5.29 7.01
N PRO A 21 -36.39 -5.26 8.11
CA PRO A 21 -37.19 -6.38 8.58
C PRO A 21 -38.56 -6.35 7.94
N THR A 22 -38.76 -7.03 6.82
CA THR A 22 -40.07 -7.57 6.39
C THR A 22 -39.84 -8.49 5.20
N GLU A 23 -39.68 -9.77 5.48
CA GLU A 23 -40.18 -10.87 4.66
C GLU A 23 -39.74 -12.22 5.23
N THR A 24 -40.70 -12.90 5.77
CA THR A 24 -40.56 -14.24 6.35
C THR A 24 -40.39 -15.26 5.22
N LEU A 25 -39.19 -15.63 4.87
CA LEU A 25 -38.89 -16.76 4.01
C LEU A 25 -38.39 -17.93 4.86
N ARG A 26 -39.25 -18.93 5.02
CA ARG A 26 -38.90 -20.24 5.59
C ARG A 26 -37.79 -20.88 4.76
N LYS A 27 -36.55 -20.81 5.25
CA LYS A 27 -35.45 -21.59 4.70
C LYS A 27 -35.60 -23.03 5.15
N LYS A 28 -35.94 -23.95 4.24
CA LYS A 28 -35.70 -25.37 4.43
C LYS A 28 -34.18 -25.58 4.48
N CYS A 29 -33.66 -25.91 5.66
CA CYS A 29 -32.31 -26.44 5.78
C CYS A 29 -32.32 -27.85 5.18
N VAL A 30 -31.73 -28.01 4.00
CA VAL A 30 -31.41 -29.33 3.45
C VAL A 30 -30.11 -29.77 4.10
N PHE A 31 -30.21 -30.69 5.06
CA PHE A 31 -29.03 -31.39 5.56
C PHE A 31 -28.56 -32.37 4.49
N PHE A 32 -27.43 -32.12 3.85
CA PHE A 32 -26.72 -33.11 3.05
C PHE A 32 -26.07 -34.11 4.01
N SER A 33 -26.62 -35.30 4.16
CA SER A 33 -25.95 -36.45 4.79
C SER A 33 -25.11 -37.18 3.74
N GLY A 34 -23.98 -36.58 3.36
CA GLY A 34 -22.98 -37.19 2.51
C GLY A 34 -21.58 -36.81 3.04
N PRO A 35 -20.53 -37.58 2.72
CA PRO A 35 -19.18 -37.19 3.08
C PRO A 35 -18.88 -35.79 2.50
N PRO A 36 -18.07 -34.95 3.18
CA PRO A 36 -17.73 -33.63 2.68
C PRO A 36 -17.14 -33.74 1.26
N PRO A 37 -17.51 -32.84 0.35
CA PRO A 37 -16.93 -32.87 -0.99
C PRO A 37 -15.40 -32.85 -0.86
N ASN A 38 -14.73 -33.72 -1.61
CA ASN A 38 -13.29 -33.78 -1.66
C ASN A 38 -12.72 -32.37 -1.77
N PRO A 39 -11.71 -32.02 -0.98
CA PRO A 39 -11.05 -30.72 -1.15
C PRO A 39 -10.67 -30.59 -2.61
N ILE A 40 -11.05 -29.46 -3.22
CA ILE A 40 -10.64 -29.15 -4.60
C ILE A 40 -9.10 -29.06 -4.58
N TYR A 41 -8.48 -30.16 -4.94
CA TYR A 41 -7.03 -30.24 -5.09
C TYR A 41 -6.71 -29.55 -6.41
N PHE A 42 -6.21 -28.31 -6.34
CA PHE A 42 -5.55 -27.72 -7.48
C PHE A 42 -4.20 -28.43 -7.62
N PRO A 43 -3.90 -29.10 -8.74
CA PRO A 43 -2.58 -29.66 -8.97
C PRO A 43 -1.53 -28.56 -8.78
N ALA A 44 -0.38 -28.89 -8.19
CA ALA A 44 0.70 -27.92 -8.01
C ALA A 44 1.09 -27.23 -9.34
N ASP A 45 0.84 -27.89 -10.45
CA ASP A 45 1.09 -27.42 -11.81
C ASP A 45 0.07 -26.38 -12.32
N PHE A 46 -1.03 -26.16 -11.60
CA PHE A 46 -2.04 -25.15 -12.00
C PHE A 46 -1.47 -23.72 -11.97
N TRP A 47 -0.51 -23.46 -11.09
CA TRP A 47 0.16 -22.16 -10.97
C TRP A 47 1.47 -22.07 -11.73
N PHE A 48 2.07 -23.23 -12.08
CA PHE A 48 3.36 -23.32 -12.74
C PHE A 48 3.36 -24.44 -13.77
N SER A 49 2.64 -24.29 -14.88
CA SER A 49 2.85 -25.14 -16.05
C SER A 49 4.21 -24.79 -16.64
N PRO A 50 5.22 -25.69 -16.59
CA PRO A 50 6.52 -25.45 -17.20
C PRO A 50 6.42 -25.72 -18.72
N GLY A 51 5.75 -24.83 -19.44
CA GLY A 51 5.53 -25.03 -20.87
C GLY A 51 5.08 -23.82 -21.66
N MET A 52 4.67 -22.77 -20.99
CA MET A 52 4.44 -21.47 -21.60
C MET A 52 5.44 -20.47 -21.02
N ALA A 53 6.55 -20.28 -21.71
CA ALA A 53 7.17 -18.97 -21.73
C ALA A 53 6.12 -18.03 -22.39
N GLU A 54 5.08 -17.64 -21.62
CA GLU A 54 4.21 -16.56 -22.04
C GLU A 54 5.12 -15.36 -22.25
N THR A 55 5.37 -15.04 -23.52
CA THR A 55 5.97 -13.77 -23.88
C THR A 55 4.98 -12.70 -23.41
N LEU A 56 5.23 -12.17 -22.21
CA LEU A 56 4.39 -11.13 -21.65
C LEU A 56 4.29 -9.99 -22.68
N PRO A 57 3.09 -9.45 -22.94
CA PRO A 57 2.93 -8.40 -23.93
C PRO A 57 3.85 -7.21 -23.56
N PRO A 58 4.44 -6.56 -24.58
CA PRO A 58 5.28 -5.39 -24.35
C PRO A 58 4.51 -4.28 -23.64
N LEU A 59 5.21 -3.37 -22.98
CA LEU A 59 4.59 -2.22 -22.36
C LEU A 59 3.85 -1.37 -23.43
N THR A 60 2.67 -0.88 -23.07
CA THR A 60 1.85 -0.03 -23.93
C THR A 60 2.48 1.35 -24.10
N PRO A 61 2.72 1.84 -25.33
CA PRO A 61 3.18 3.20 -25.56
C PRO A 61 2.24 4.26 -24.98
N GLY A 62 2.76 5.43 -24.61
CA GLY A 62 1.99 6.52 -24.02
C GLY A 62 1.35 6.19 -22.67
N THR A 63 1.95 5.32 -21.88
CA THR A 63 1.43 4.89 -20.60
C THR A 63 2.32 5.35 -19.45
N LEU A 64 1.69 5.87 -18.40
CA LEU A 64 2.31 6.16 -17.11
C LEU A 64 2.18 4.95 -16.18
N TYR A 65 3.30 4.34 -15.81
CA TYR A 65 3.37 3.21 -14.89
C TYR A 65 3.75 3.69 -13.49
N LEU A 66 2.88 3.47 -12.50
CA LEU A 66 3.18 3.74 -11.09
C LEU A 66 3.84 2.51 -10.50
N VAL A 67 5.14 2.59 -10.24
CA VAL A 67 5.94 1.43 -9.85
C VAL A 67 6.30 1.51 -8.38
N ALA A 68 5.74 0.62 -7.57
CA ALA A 68 6.10 0.51 -6.17
C ALA A 68 7.55 0.00 -6.00
N THR A 69 8.31 0.67 -5.13
CA THR A 69 9.70 0.35 -4.80
C THR A 69 9.84 -0.26 -3.41
N PRO A 70 10.92 -0.99 -3.11
CA PRO A 70 11.15 -1.59 -1.80
C PRO A 70 11.09 -0.58 -0.65
N ILE A 71 10.45 -0.95 0.47
CA ILE A 71 10.35 -0.13 1.69
C ILE A 71 11.50 -0.36 2.68
N GLY A 72 12.38 -1.31 2.38
CA GLY A 72 13.52 -1.64 3.25
C GLY A 72 14.31 -2.85 2.78
N ASN A 73 13.64 -3.85 2.24
CA ASN A 73 14.25 -5.05 1.67
C ASN A 73 14.13 -5.04 0.14
N ARG A 74 15.24 -5.12 -0.56
CA ARG A 74 15.26 -5.11 -2.02
C ARG A 74 14.57 -6.33 -2.66
N GLU A 75 14.46 -7.42 -1.93
CA GLU A 75 13.77 -8.63 -2.38
C GLU A 75 12.24 -8.44 -2.49
N ASP A 76 11.69 -7.40 -1.85
CA ASP A 76 10.27 -7.06 -1.95
C ASP A 76 9.88 -6.47 -3.31
N ILE A 77 10.85 -6.14 -4.18
CA ILE A 77 10.53 -5.68 -5.53
C ILE A 77 9.89 -6.78 -6.35
N THR A 78 8.81 -6.48 -7.05
CA THR A 78 8.13 -7.49 -7.86
C THR A 78 8.82 -7.71 -9.20
N LEU A 79 8.71 -8.91 -9.76
CA LEU A 79 9.20 -9.23 -11.11
C LEU A 79 8.58 -8.29 -12.16
N ARG A 80 7.31 -7.91 -11.99
CA ARG A 80 6.62 -6.96 -12.87
C ARG A 80 7.22 -5.57 -12.75
N ALA A 81 7.56 -5.10 -11.55
CA ALA A 81 8.25 -3.83 -11.37
C ALA A 81 9.59 -3.81 -12.09
N LEU A 82 10.41 -4.87 -11.93
CA LEU A 82 11.69 -4.99 -12.64
C LEU A 82 11.52 -4.99 -14.17
N ARG A 83 10.49 -5.69 -14.68
CA ARG A 83 10.19 -5.69 -16.11
C ARG A 83 9.80 -4.29 -16.60
N VAL A 84 8.90 -3.60 -15.90
CA VAL A 84 8.49 -2.24 -16.27
C VAL A 84 9.70 -1.30 -16.26
N LEU A 85 10.52 -1.34 -15.22
CA LEU A 85 11.74 -0.52 -15.14
C LEU A 85 12.76 -0.86 -16.24
N ARG A 86 12.79 -2.10 -16.75
CA ARG A 86 13.64 -2.51 -17.87
C ARG A 86 13.12 -2.02 -19.21
N GLU A 87 11.81 -2.01 -19.42
CA GLU A 87 11.17 -1.75 -20.72
C GLU A 87 10.69 -0.31 -20.89
N CYS A 88 10.59 0.48 -19.81
CA CYS A 88 10.21 1.91 -19.89
C CYS A 88 11.31 2.74 -20.59
N ASP A 89 10.91 3.89 -21.12
CA ASP A 89 11.82 4.81 -21.80
C ASP A 89 12.43 5.82 -20.83
N LEU A 90 11.71 6.13 -19.72
CA LEU A 90 12.12 7.10 -18.71
C LEU A 90 11.63 6.66 -17.34
N VAL A 91 12.42 6.92 -16.28
CA VAL A 91 12.01 6.80 -14.90
C VAL A 91 11.91 8.19 -14.26
N ALA A 92 10.70 8.60 -13.90
CA ALA A 92 10.45 9.78 -13.08
C ALA A 92 10.60 9.37 -11.60
N ALA A 93 11.51 10.01 -10.87
CA ALA A 93 11.93 9.59 -9.54
C ALA A 93 11.96 10.75 -8.56
N GLU A 94 11.55 10.50 -7.32
CA GLU A 94 11.58 11.49 -6.24
C GLU A 94 13.01 11.92 -5.93
N ASP A 95 13.91 10.99 -5.58
CA ASP A 95 15.35 11.21 -5.53
C ASP A 95 16.03 10.33 -6.59
N THR A 96 16.54 10.97 -7.64
CA THR A 96 17.22 10.31 -8.76
C THR A 96 18.49 9.56 -8.33
N ARG A 97 19.12 9.95 -7.21
CA ARG A 97 20.30 9.26 -6.67
C ARG A 97 19.92 7.91 -6.07
N ARG A 98 18.86 7.88 -5.25
CA ARG A 98 18.34 6.64 -4.64
C ARG A 98 17.80 5.70 -5.69
N SER A 99 16.96 6.19 -6.59
CA SER A 99 16.42 5.41 -7.69
C SER A 99 17.53 4.90 -8.63
N GLY A 100 18.56 5.71 -8.90
CA GLY A 100 19.73 5.28 -9.66
C GLY A 100 20.51 4.16 -8.98
N GLN A 101 20.64 4.16 -7.66
CA GLN A 101 21.26 3.08 -6.90
C GLN A 101 20.41 1.81 -6.95
N LEU A 102 19.06 1.92 -6.86
CA LEU A 102 18.15 0.79 -7.00
C LEU A 102 18.26 0.16 -8.39
N LEU A 103 18.18 0.96 -9.44
CA LEU A 103 18.34 0.50 -10.82
C LEU A 103 19.68 -0.21 -11.03
N LYS A 104 20.77 0.40 -10.58
CA LYS A 104 22.13 -0.19 -10.67
C LYS A 104 22.22 -1.55 -9.96
N HIS A 105 21.58 -1.68 -8.78
CA HIS A 105 21.55 -2.95 -8.05
C HIS A 105 20.93 -4.10 -8.87
N PHE A 106 19.92 -3.79 -9.68
CA PHE A 106 19.25 -4.75 -10.56
C PHE A 106 19.82 -4.76 -12.00
N ASN A 107 21.02 -4.21 -12.21
CA ASN A 107 21.68 -4.11 -13.51
C ASN A 107 20.80 -3.43 -14.58
N LEU A 108 20.03 -2.41 -14.18
CA LEU A 108 19.23 -1.58 -15.06
C LEU A 108 19.88 -0.20 -15.23
N SER A 109 19.84 0.31 -16.47
CA SER A 109 20.29 1.68 -16.80
C SER A 109 19.16 2.37 -17.55
N LYS A 110 18.64 3.47 -17.00
CA LYS A 110 17.52 4.26 -17.56
C LYS A 110 17.78 5.75 -17.40
N PRO A 111 17.29 6.57 -18.33
CA PRO A 111 17.20 8.00 -18.11
C PRO A 111 16.35 8.29 -16.86
N LEU A 112 16.81 9.22 -16.03
CA LEU A 112 16.12 9.62 -14.81
C LEU A 112 15.63 11.06 -14.94
N LEU A 113 14.39 11.31 -14.52
CA LEU A 113 13.78 12.62 -14.41
C LEU A 113 13.44 12.87 -12.94
N SER A 114 13.95 13.96 -12.35
CA SER A 114 13.60 14.32 -10.98
C SER A 114 12.13 14.79 -10.93
N TYR A 115 11.30 14.13 -10.11
CA TYR A 115 9.88 14.41 -9.88
C TYR A 115 9.59 14.36 -8.38
N PHE A 116 9.55 15.50 -7.72
CA PHE A 116 9.33 15.64 -6.27
C PHE A 116 8.39 16.80 -5.97
N LEU A 117 7.87 16.87 -4.75
CA LEU A 117 6.80 17.77 -4.30
C LEU A 117 6.90 19.22 -4.85
N PHE A 118 8.11 19.82 -4.85
CA PHE A 118 8.28 21.21 -5.25
C PHE A 118 8.41 21.43 -6.77
N ASN A 119 8.54 20.36 -7.57
CA ASN A 119 8.64 20.49 -9.02
C ASN A 119 7.51 19.78 -9.79
N GLU A 120 6.57 19.13 -9.09
CA GLU A 120 5.48 18.33 -9.68
C GLU A 120 4.73 19.06 -10.80
N ALA A 121 4.44 20.37 -10.63
CA ALA A 121 3.69 21.15 -11.61
C ALA A 121 4.36 21.10 -12.99
N ARG A 122 5.59 21.61 -13.05
CA ARG A 122 6.39 21.70 -14.30
C ARG A 122 6.71 20.31 -14.85
N ARG A 123 7.04 19.36 -13.97
CA ARG A 123 7.42 18.01 -14.41
C ARG A 123 6.22 17.20 -14.89
N SER A 124 5.03 17.44 -14.35
CA SER A 124 3.82 16.82 -14.90
C SER A 124 3.58 17.22 -16.36
N GLU A 125 3.75 18.49 -16.70
CA GLU A 125 3.64 18.96 -18.07
C GLU A 125 4.67 18.27 -19.00
N GLU A 126 5.92 18.19 -18.58
CA GLU A 126 6.97 17.49 -19.33
C GLU A 126 6.65 16.00 -19.52
N ILE A 127 6.12 15.33 -18.50
CA ILE A 127 5.72 13.93 -18.57
C ILE A 127 4.56 13.77 -19.57
N ILE A 128 3.56 14.66 -19.56
CA ILE A 128 2.45 14.61 -20.50
C ILE A 128 2.92 14.75 -21.96
N GLU A 129 3.87 15.68 -22.23
CA GLU A 129 4.44 15.82 -23.58
C GLU A 129 5.20 14.56 -24.02
N ARG A 130 5.90 13.89 -23.12
CA ARG A 130 6.59 12.63 -23.39
C ARG A 130 5.59 11.50 -23.69
N LEU A 131 4.51 11.40 -22.90
CA LEU A 131 3.44 10.43 -23.15
C LEU A 131 2.78 10.63 -24.52
N ARG A 132 2.60 11.89 -24.98
CA ARG A 132 2.11 12.21 -26.34
C ARG A 132 3.01 11.69 -27.44
N ARG A 133 4.32 11.62 -27.21
CA ARG A 133 5.28 11.02 -28.13
C ARG A 133 5.30 9.50 -28.08
N GLY A 134 4.43 8.89 -27.27
CA GLY A 134 4.35 7.43 -27.10
C GLY A 134 5.38 6.87 -26.12
N GLU A 135 6.11 7.71 -25.38
CA GLU A 135 7.08 7.21 -24.38
C GLU A 135 6.36 6.49 -23.24
N LYS A 136 6.95 5.39 -22.75
CA LYS A 136 6.51 4.62 -21.58
C LYS A 136 7.27 5.15 -20.39
N ILE A 137 6.57 5.71 -19.42
CA ILE A 137 7.19 6.39 -18.27
C ILE A 137 6.86 5.64 -16.99
N ALA A 138 7.88 5.27 -16.23
CA ALA A 138 7.72 4.74 -14.89
C ALA A 138 7.88 5.86 -13.86
N LEU A 139 6.89 6.02 -12.97
CA LEU A 139 6.99 6.87 -11.79
C LEU A 139 7.36 6.00 -10.59
N VAL A 140 8.40 6.39 -9.87
CA VAL A 140 8.85 5.74 -8.62
C VAL A 140 9.03 6.78 -7.53
N THR A 141 8.86 6.37 -6.28
CA THR A 141 9.20 7.15 -5.08
C THR A 141 10.38 6.49 -4.36
N ASP A 142 10.88 7.13 -3.34
CA ASP A 142 12.06 6.65 -2.59
C ASP A 142 11.80 5.30 -1.92
N ALA A 143 10.54 5.05 -1.50
CA ALA A 143 10.12 3.79 -0.90
C ALA A 143 8.59 3.62 -1.00
N GLY A 144 8.13 2.44 -1.39
CA GLY A 144 6.70 2.11 -1.44
C GLY A 144 6.00 2.53 -2.73
N SER A 145 4.71 2.81 -2.61
CA SER A 145 3.81 3.06 -3.74
C SER A 145 3.68 4.55 -4.03
N PRO A 146 3.96 5.01 -5.27
CA PRO A 146 3.78 6.42 -5.65
C PRO A 146 2.36 6.93 -5.35
N GLY A 147 2.26 8.17 -4.85
CA GLY A 147 1.00 8.81 -4.51
C GLY A 147 0.44 8.45 -3.13
N ILE A 148 1.07 7.55 -2.37
CA ILE A 148 0.67 7.21 -1.00
C ILE A 148 1.60 7.91 0.00
N SER A 149 1.24 9.10 0.43
CA SER A 149 2.06 10.04 1.22
C SER A 149 3.32 10.55 0.52
N ASP A 150 3.41 10.31 -0.78
CA ASP A 150 4.53 10.61 -1.66
C ASP A 150 4.05 11.36 -2.92
N PRO A 151 4.95 11.96 -3.72
CA PRO A 151 4.60 12.59 -4.98
C PRO A 151 3.94 11.61 -5.97
N GLY A 152 3.01 12.11 -6.79
CA GLY A 152 2.38 11.31 -7.86
C GLY A 152 0.94 11.66 -8.17
N GLU A 153 0.14 12.09 -7.20
CA GLU A 153 -1.28 12.39 -7.41
C GLU A 153 -1.48 13.39 -8.57
N ARG A 154 -0.65 14.43 -8.64
CA ARG A 154 -0.76 15.48 -9.64
C ARG A 154 -0.53 14.98 -11.06
N VAL A 155 0.54 14.20 -11.29
CA VAL A 155 0.82 13.67 -12.65
C VAL A 155 -0.20 12.61 -13.05
N VAL A 156 -0.72 11.83 -12.12
CA VAL A 156 -1.81 10.88 -12.38
C VAL A 156 -3.06 11.63 -12.86
N LYS A 157 -3.48 12.66 -12.13
CA LYS A 157 -4.62 13.51 -12.53
C LYS A 157 -4.40 14.14 -13.92
N ALA A 158 -3.20 14.67 -14.18
CA ALA A 158 -2.86 15.28 -15.45
C ALA A 158 -2.86 14.25 -16.59
N ALA A 159 -2.32 13.06 -16.38
CA ALA A 159 -2.29 12.01 -17.39
C ALA A 159 -3.71 11.53 -17.74
N LEU A 160 -4.55 11.28 -16.74
CA LEU A 160 -5.95 10.89 -16.95
C LEU A 160 -6.75 11.99 -17.66
N ALA A 161 -6.58 13.25 -17.24
CA ALA A 161 -7.24 14.40 -17.92
C ALA A 161 -6.81 14.58 -19.38
N ALA A 162 -5.58 14.20 -19.71
CA ALA A 162 -5.06 14.22 -21.08
C ALA A 162 -5.38 12.93 -21.87
N GLY A 163 -6.17 12.00 -21.32
CA GLY A 163 -6.60 10.76 -21.98
C GLY A 163 -5.54 9.65 -22.02
N PHE A 164 -4.45 9.77 -21.27
CA PHE A 164 -3.41 8.74 -21.22
C PHE A 164 -3.76 7.62 -20.25
N ARG A 165 -3.27 6.43 -20.59
CA ARG A 165 -3.35 5.26 -19.69
C ARG A 165 -2.45 5.46 -18.50
N VAL A 166 -2.98 5.18 -17.31
CA VAL A 166 -2.23 5.09 -16.07
C VAL A 166 -2.37 3.66 -15.56
N GLU A 167 -1.25 3.02 -15.23
CA GLU A 167 -1.22 1.62 -14.80
C GLU A 167 -0.46 1.47 -13.48
N ALA A 168 -1.14 0.94 -12.47
CA ALA A 168 -0.52 0.62 -11.19
C ALA A 168 0.21 -0.72 -11.27
N VAL A 169 1.48 -0.71 -10.94
CA VAL A 169 2.30 -1.91 -10.76
C VAL A 169 2.31 -2.25 -9.27
N ALA A 170 1.52 -3.25 -8.88
CA ALA A 170 1.42 -3.68 -7.50
C ALA A 170 2.80 -4.01 -6.89
N GLY A 171 2.97 -3.67 -5.62
CA GLY A 171 4.22 -3.92 -4.91
C GLY A 171 4.20 -3.45 -3.46
N PRO A 172 5.37 -3.21 -2.85
CA PRO A 172 5.48 -2.87 -1.44
C PRO A 172 4.71 -1.61 -1.05
N CYS A 173 4.04 -1.69 0.10
CA CYS A 173 3.37 -0.56 0.73
C CYS A 173 3.44 -0.73 2.25
N ALA A 174 4.04 0.23 2.95
CA ALA A 174 4.24 0.15 4.40
C ALA A 174 2.90 0.10 5.16
N LEU A 175 1.88 0.82 4.70
CA LEU A 175 0.52 0.76 5.24
C LEU A 175 -0.02 -0.67 5.27
N VAL A 176 0.01 -1.38 4.13
CA VAL A 176 -0.55 -2.73 4.01
C VAL A 176 0.31 -3.72 4.81
N ALA A 177 1.64 -3.64 4.68
CA ALA A 177 2.55 -4.51 5.41
C ALA A 177 2.38 -4.40 6.94
N ALA A 178 2.23 -3.17 7.46
CA ALA A 178 1.98 -2.94 8.87
C ALA A 178 0.63 -3.48 9.32
N LEU A 179 -0.43 -3.14 8.57
CA LEU A 179 -1.80 -3.46 8.95
C LEU A 179 -2.04 -4.97 8.99
N THR A 180 -1.55 -5.71 8.00
CA THR A 180 -1.70 -7.18 7.93
C THR A 180 -1.00 -7.91 9.07
N ALA A 181 0.10 -7.37 9.61
CA ALA A 181 0.86 -7.96 10.72
C ALA A 181 0.52 -7.33 12.08
N SER A 182 -0.38 -6.37 12.15
CA SER A 182 -0.69 -5.63 13.39
C SER A 182 -1.39 -6.46 14.45
N GLY A 183 -2.31 -7.33 14.06
CA GLY A 183 -3.26 -8.01 14.93
C GLY A 183 -4.50 -7.16 15.26
N LEU A 184 -4.63 -5.96 14.68
CA LEU A 184 -5.81 -5.12 14.77
C LEU A 184 -6.84 -5.49 13.69
N PRO A 185 -8.13 -5.10 13.83
CA PRO A 185 -9.13 -5.29 12.78
C PRO A 185 -8.70 -4.66 11.45
N THR A 186 -8.75 -5.45 10.37
CA THR A 186 -8.33 -5.05 9.02
C THR A 186 -9.47 -4.86 8.04
N GLY A 187 -10.71 -5.22 8.43
CA GLY A 187 -11.88 -5.15 7.55
C GLY A 187 -12.29 -3.72 7.20
N GLU A 188 -12.01 -2.78 8.10
CA GLU A 188 -12.20 -1.35 7.88
C GLU A 188 -11.04 -0.60 8.52
N PHE A 189 -10.42 0.31 7.78
CA PHE A 189 -9.32 1.13 8.27
C PHE A 189 -9.33 2.50 7.60
N HIS A 190 -8.77 3.49 8.31
CA HIS A 190 -8.66 4.85 7.83
C HIS A 190 -7.19 5.28 7.81
N PHE A 191 -6.63 5.43 6.62
CA PHE A 191 -5.27 5.91 6.43
C PHE A 191 -5.24 7.43 6.38
N VAL A 192 -4.48 8.04 7.28
CA VAL A 192 -4.36 9.49 7.43
C VAL A 192 -3.04 10.02 6.85
N GLY A 193 -2.03 9.16 6.72
CA GLY A 193 -0.68 9.58 6.37
C GLY A 193 0.00 10.26 7.56
N PHE A 194 0.74 11.36 7.30
CA PHE A 194 1.42 12.12 8.35
C PHE A 194 0.49 13.13 9.00
N LEU A 195 0.43 13.09 10.33
CA LEU A 195 -0.29 14.08 11.11
C LEU A 195 0.42 15.45 11.13
N PRO A 196 -0.29 16.57 11.38
CA PRO A 196 0.28 17.90 11.43
C PRO A 196 1.48 18.03 12.37
N HIS A 197 2.44 18.89 12.02
CA HIS A 197 3.60 19.17 12.87
C HIS A 197 3.26 19.88 14.18
N LYS A 198 2.28 20.81 14.13
CA LYS A 198 1.85 21.57 15.31
C LYS A 198 0.99 20.70 16.21
N SER A 199 1.37 20.57 17.51
CA SER A 199 0.69 19.73 18.50
C SER A 199 -0.81 20.02 18.62
N GLY A 200 -1.21 21.30 18.69
CA GLY A 200 -2.63 21.66 18.76
C GLY A 200 -3.45 21.17 17.55
N GLN A 201 -2.91 21.33 16.33
CA GLN A 201 -3.58 20.84 15.12
C GLN A 201 -3.64 19.31 15.10
N ARG A 202 -2.59 18.64 15.56
CA ARG A 202 -2.52 17.17 15.63
C ARG A 202 -3.54 16.62 16.62
N ARG A 203 -3.65 17.21 17.84
CA ARG A 203 -4.68 16.85 18.84
C ARG A 203 -6.09 17.06 18.30
N ASN A 204 -6.34 18.18 17.63
CA ASN A 204 -7.65 18.47 17.04
C ASN A 204 -8.01 17.41 15.97
N GLN A 205 -7.04 17.03 15.14
CA GLN A 205 -7.27 15.98 14.13
C GLN A 205 -7.51 14.62 14.79
N LEU A 206 -6.72 14.25 15.81
CA LEU A 206 -6.95 13.01 16.57
C LEU A 206 -8.35 13.02 17.22
N ALA A 207 -8.76 14.14 17.84
CA ALA A 207 -10.10 14.26 18.41
C ALA A 207 -11.21 14.07 17.36
N ALA A 208 -11.04 14.66 16.17
CA ALA A 208 -12.00 14.50 15.06
C ALA A 208 -12.07 13.05 14.54
N LEU A 209 -10.96 12.31 14.61
CA LEU A 209 -10.91 10.89 14.20
C LEU A 209 -11.50 9.93 15.25
N LYS A 210 -11.91 10.42 16.44
CA LYS A 210 -12.39 9.56 17.52
C LYS A 210 -13.64 8.74 17.15
N THR A 211 -14.47 9.27 16.29
CA THR A 211 -15.73 8.64 15.83
C THR A 211 -15.59 7.94 14.48
N VAL A 212 -14.43 8.02 13.84
CA VAL A 212 -14.19 7.35 12.56
C VAL A 212 -14.10 5.83 12.82
N PRO A 213 -14.88 5.03 12.10
CA PRO A 213 -14.86 3.58 12.28
C PRO A 213 -13.57 2.97 11.73
N GLY A 214 -13.26 1.75 12.21
CA GLY A 214 -12.10 0.98 11.76
C GLY A 214 -10.78 1.39 12.40
N THR A 215 -9.71 0.71 11.98
CA THR A 215 -8.36 0.95 12.48
C THR A 215 -7.78 2.22 11.86
N LEU A 216 -7.32 3.17 12.70
CA LEU A 216 -6.63 4.36 12.24
C LEU A 216 -5.16 4.02 11.95
N VAL A 217 -4.63 4.52 10.84
CA VAL A 217 -3.25 4.26 10.41
C VAL A 217 -2.55 5.58 10.07
N PHE A 218 -1.38 5.81 10.68
CA PHE A 218 -0.54 6.99 10.49
C PHE A 218 0.88 6.61 10.11
N TYR A 219 1.56 7.45 9.34
CA TYR A 219 3.02 7.42 9.22
C TYR A 219 3.63 8.40 10.21
N GLU A 220 4.75 8.01 10.83
CA GLU A 220 5.42 8.90 11.77
C GLU A 220 6.94 8.72 11.77
N SER A 221 7.62 9.80 12.10
CA SER A 221 9.07 9.82 12.22
C SER A 221 9.54 9.48 13.64
N PRO A 222 10.79 9.02 13.80
CA PRO A 222 11.33 8.70 15.12
C PRO A 222 11.41 9.91 16.06
N TYR A 223 11.48 11.11 15.49
CA TYR A 223 11.55 12.37 16.27
C TYR A 223 10.21 12.82 16.84
N ARG A 224 9.12 12.19 16.39
CA ARG A 224 7.77 12.62 16.72
C ARG A 224 6.91 11.54 17.38
N VAL A 225 7.33 10.27 17.29
CA VAL A 225 6.54 9.12 17.77
C VAL A 225 6.26 9.20 19.27
N GLU A 226 7.21 9.64 20.10
CA GLU A 226 7.01 9.82 21.53
C GLU A 226 5.93 10.88 21.84
N LYS A 227 5.99 12.02 21.14
CA LYS A 227 4.97 13.08 21.28
C LYS A 227 3.61 12.61 20.82
N LEU A 228 3.55 11.86 19.72
CA LEU A 228 2.31 11.27 19.22
C LEU A 228 1.71 10.30 20.24
N LEU A 229 2.52 9.43 20.84
CA LEU A 229 2.06 8.51 21.90
C LEU A 229 1.50 9.25 23.12
N GLY A 230 2.14 10.35 23.53
CA GLY A 230 1.60 11.22 24.59
C GLY A 230 0.21 11.75 24.25
N GLU A 231 0.01 12.22 23.01
CA GLU A 231 -1.28 12.73 22.56
C GLU A 231 -2.32 11.63 22.34
N LEU A 232 -1.89 10.44 21.89
CA LEU A 232 -2.76 9.26 21.84
C LEU A 232 -3.21 8.83 23.24
N ASN A 233 -2.34 8.95 24.24
CA ASN A 233 -2.70 8.66 25.63
C ASN A 233 -3.72 9.66 26.19
N GLU A 234 -3.69 10.92 25.76
CA GLU A 234 -4.70 11.92 26.13
C GLU A 234 -6.06 11.68 25.43
N VAL A 235 -6.04 11.31 24.15
CA VAL A 235 -7.26 11.21 23.31
C VAL A 235 -7.86 9.79 23.31
N TYR A 236 -7.04 8.76 23.33
CA TYR A 236 -7.41 7.35 23.19
C TYR A 236 -6.76 6.44 24.26
N PRO A 237 -6.85 6.75 25.57
CA PRO A 237 -6.08 6.03 26.60
C PRO A 237 -6.34 4.52 26.61
N GLU A 238 -7.57 4.11 26.26
CA GLU A 238 -8.00 2.70 26.32
C GLU A 238 -7.94 1.94 25.00
N ARG A 239 -7.54 2.60 23.90
CA ARG A 239 -7.41 1.91 22.62
C ARG A 239 -6.08 1.18 22.52
N ASP A 240 -6.08 0.04 21.84
CA ASP A 240 -4.84 -0.66 21.52
C ASP A 240 -4.09 0.08 20.41
N VAL A 241 -2.80 0.23 20.60
CA VAL A 241 -1.89 0.86 19.64
C VAL A 241 -0.82 -0.13 19.23
N VAL A 242 -0.50 -0.12 17.94
CA VAL A 242 0.60 -0.89 17.39
C VAL A 242 1.56 0.05 16.70
N LEU A 243 2.84 -0.03 17.06
CA LEU A 243 3.93 0.63 16.36
C LEU A 243 4.65 -0.42 15.51
N ALA A 244 4.50 -0.35 14.20
CA ALA A 244 5.32 -1.11 13.27
C ALA A 244 6.52 -0.25 12.86
N ARG A 245 7.72 -0.68 13.22
CA ARG A 245 8.96 0.08 13.07
C ARG A 245 9.89 -0.63 12.12
N GLU A 246 10.56 0.13 11.25
CA GLU A 246 11.60 -0.38 10.34
C GLU A 246 11.17 -1.60 9.53
N LEU A 247 9.94 -1.56 9.00
CA LEU A 247 9.33 -2.66 8.21
C LEU A 247 10.24 -3.12 7.08
N SER A 248 10.33 -4.43 6.88
CA SER A 248 11.21 -5.11 5.91
C SER A 248 12.71 -4.91 6.14
N LYS A 249 13.14 -4.15 7.17
CA LYS A 249 14.54 -3.89 7.45
C LYS A 249 15.08 -4.82 8.55
N LYS A 250 16.41 -4.82 8.74
CA LYS A 250 17.10 -5.64 9.75
C LYS A 250 16.55 -5.47 11.17
N PHE A 251 16.01 -4.30 11.49
CA PHE A 251 15.53 -3.96 12.83
C PHE A 251 14.00 -3.80 12.86
N GLU A 252 13.31 -4.57 12.02
CA GLU A 252 11.85 -4.63 12.04
C GLU A 252 11.35 -5.03 13.42
N GLU A 253 10.38 -4.27 13.93
CA GLU A 253 9.80 -4.52 15.25
C GLU A 253 8.35 -4.08 15.30
N PHE A 254 7.52 -4.88 15.97
CA PHE A 254 6.14 -4.56 16.28
C PHE A 254 5.95 -4.42 17.78
N LEU A 255 5.71 -3.21 18.27
CA LEU A 255 5.36 -2.94 19.66
C LEU A 255 3.85 -2.78 19.77
N ARG A 256 3.23 -3.50 20.70
CA ARG A 256 1.77 -3.53 20.90
C ARG A 256 1.42 -3.22 22.35
N GLY A 257 0.38 -2.41 22.57
CA GLY A 257 -0.09 -2.09 23.92
C GLY A 257 -0.93 -0.82 23.96
N LYS A 258 -1.29 -0.41 25.16
CA LYS A 258 -1.94 0.89 25.38
C LYS A 258 -0.93 2.03 25.18
N PRO A 259 -1.40 3.24 24.79
CA PRO A 259 -0.50 4.37 24.57
C PRO A 259 0.46 4.66 25.71
N ALA A 260 -0.01 4.57 26.98
CA ALA A 260 0.83 4.80 28.15
C ALA A 260 1.98 3.79 28.25
N ALA A 261 1.73 2.51 28.00
CA ALA A 261 2.76 1.48 28.05
C ALA A 261 3.80 1.66 26.94
N LEU A 262 3.36 1.99 25.73
CA LEU A 262 4.26 2.25 24.61
C LEU A 262 5.09 3.52 24.82
N LEU A 263 4.49 4.56 25.42
CA LEU A 263 5.20 5.79 25.79
C LEU A 263 6.34 5.50 26.77
N GLU A 264 6.13 4.62 27.75
CA GLU A 264 7.16 4.23 28.69
C GLU A 264 8.32 3.50 28.00
N ILE A 265 8.03 2.61 27.04
CA ILE A 265 9.06 1.95 26.23
C ILE A 265 9.91 2.98 25.46
N THR A 266 9.28 4.01 24.87
CA THR A 266 10.02 5.05 24.12
C THR A 266 10.90 5.91 25.00
N ARG A 267 10.58 6.05 26.29
CA ARG A 267 11.41 6.76 27.28
C ARG A 267 12.60 5.95 27.76
N GLN A 268 12.42 4.64 27.89
CA GLN A 268 13.48 3.74 28.34
C GLN A 268 14.55 3.48 27.25
N ARG A 269 14.16 3.53 25.97
CA ARG A 269 15.09 3.35 24.86
C ARG A 269 14.75 4.24 23.68
N SER A 270 15.76 4.84 23.07
CA SER A 270 15.57 5.61 21.85
C SER A 270 15.15 4.71 20.70
N LEU A 271 13.95 4.92 20.16
CA LEU A 271 13.47 4.24 18.96
C LEU A 271 13.85 5.04 17.71
N LYS A 272 14.77 4.50 16.92
CA LYS A 272 15.17 5.07 15.62
C LYS A 272 14.37 4.41 14.48
N GLY A 273 14.33 5.08 13.33
CA GLY A 273 13.73 4.53 12.12
C GLY A 273 12.33 5.07 11.84
N GLU A 274 11.67 4.54 10.84
CA GLU A 274 10.37 4.95 10.36
C GLU A 274 9.26 4.11 11.00
N PHE A 275 8.11 4.73 11.24
CA PHE A 275 7.00 4.10 11.94
C PHE A 275 5.70 4.13 11.13
N VAL A 276 5.00 3.02 11.16
CA VAL A 276 3.56 2.99 10.95
C VAL A 276 2.89 2.83 12.31
N VAL A 277 2.09 3.81 12.69
CA VAL A 277 1.36 3.83 13.96
C VAL A 277 -0.09 3.48 13.68
N MET A 278 -0.61 2.46 14.34
CA MET A 278 -1.98 2.01 14.17
C MET A 278 -2.72 2.05 15.50
N VAL A 279 -3.98 2.46 15.46
CA VAL A 279 -4.85 2.58 16.63
C VAL A 279 -6.13 1.79 16.38
N SER A 280 -6.50 0.91 17.31
CA SER A 280 -7.72 0.10 17.21
C SER A 280 -8.97 0.98 17.09
N PRO A 281 -10.08 0.48 16.52
CA PRO A 281 -11.37 1.14 16.62
C PRO A 281 -11.80 1.33 18.07
N ALA A 282 -12.85 2.11 18.29
CA ALA A 282 -13.42 2.38 19.61
C ALA A 282 -14.01 1.14 20.26
#